data_6296b1dcfe2f1e46aca97b9240b4438c
#
_entry.id   6296b1dcfe2f1e46aca97b9240b4438c
#
_cell.length_a   1.000
_cell.length_b   1.000
_cell.length_c   1.000
_cell.angle_alpha   90.00
_cell.angle_beta   90.00
_cell.angle_gamma   90.00
#
_symmetry.space_group_name_H-M   'P 1'
#
loop_
_entity.id
_entity.type
_entity.pdbx_description
1 polymer ?
#
loop_
_entity_poly.entity_id
_entity_poly.type
_entity_poly.pdbx_seq_one_letter_code
_entity_poly.pdbx_strand_id
1 'polypeptide(L)'
;LLHLSPEMTIAFSHGAFNVSNTIVQFPFIGALAYFVTKLIPGEDEVVKYEPLYLDEQLIKQAPSIALGNAKKELLHLGNYAVKAFDLSYDYIINSNEKVAEKGHKTEEAINTIDEKLTRYLITLSSEALSQKESEVLTNILDSSRDLERIGDHAEALINLNDYLQRKNVQFSEAALDELAEIYLKTSEFVKDALESVENNDLEKAQALIERHEDINKMERVLRKTHIKRLNNGECSTQAGVNFIDIISHYTRVSDHAMNLAEKVLAEQI
;
A
#
# COMPACT_ATOMS: atom_id res chain seq x y z
N LEU A 1 19.08 2.81 60.50
CA LEU A 1 18.15 3.75 59.82
C LEU A 1 18.99 4.67 58.93
N LEU A 2 18.87 4.50 57.65
CA LEU A 2 19.53 5.37 56.63
C LEU A 2 18.94 6.78 56.75
N HIS A 3 19.76 7.76 57.16
CA HIS A 3 19.40 9.20 57.11
C HIS A 3 19.53 9.65 55.66
N LEU A 4 18.47 9.47 54.89
CA LEU A 4 18.39 9.96 53.50
C LEU A 4 17.92 11.40 53.48
N SER A 5 18.42 12.18 52.54
CA SER A 5 17.86 13.52 52.29
C SER A 5 16.38 13.41 51.82
N PRO A 6 15.58 14.48 51.97
CA PRO A 6 14.17 14.46 51.50
C PRO A 6 14.04 14.03 50.05
N GLU A 7 14.93 14.51 49.16
CA GLU A 7 14.94 14.16 47.72
C GLU A 7 15.24 12.67 47.47
N MET A 8 16.22 12.12 48.20
CA MET A 8 16.57 10.70 48.14
C MET A 8 15.44 9.81 48.68
N THR A 9 14.74 10.28 49.71
CA THR A 9 13.57 9.57 50.26
C THR A 9 12.44 9.48 49.23
N ILE A 10 12.15 10.58 48.54
CA ILE A 10 11.13 10.59 47.47
C ILE A 10 11.54 9.67 46.30
N ALA A 11 12.78 9.78 45.83
CA ALA A 11 13.28 8.95 44.73
C ALA A 11 13.25 7.45 45.08
N PHE A 12 13.68 7.09 46.33
CA PHE A 12 13.65 5.70 46.82
C PHE A 12 12.21 5.18 46.95
N SER A 13 11.30 6.00 47.51
CA SER A 13 9.90 5.63 47.67
C SER A 13 9.23 5.39 46.31
N HIS A 14 9.51 6.27 45.34
CA HIS A 14 8.99 6.14 43.97
C HIS A 14 9.54 4.89 43.26
N GLY A 15 10.85 4.64 43.39
CA GLY A 15 11.48 3.43 42.85
C GLY A 15 10.91 2.15 43.49
N ALA A 16 10.80 2.14 44.83
CA ALA A 16 10.24 0.99 45.57
C ALA A 16 8.76 0.74 45.19
N PHE A 17 7.97 1.80 45.03
CA PHE A 17 6.58 1.70 44.57
C PHE A 17 6.49 1.09 43.18
N ASN A 18 7.26 1.58 42.22
CA ASN A 18 7.25 1.09 40.84
C ASN A 18 7.67 -0.38 40.74
N VAL A 19 8.75 -0.75 41.43
CA VAL A 19 9.21 -2.14 41.47
C VAL A 19 8.17 -3.07 42.11
N SER A 20 7.59 -2.66 43.26
CA SER A 20 6.54 -3.43 43.93
C SER A 20 5.31 -3.58 43.06
N ASN A 21 4.88 -2.50 42.39
CA ASN A 21 3.75 -2.52 41.49
C ASN A 21 3.98 -3.45 40.28
N THR A 22 5.18 -3.41 39.69
CA THR A 22 5.56 -4.33 38.61
C THR A 22 5.52 -5.79 39.08
N ILE A 23 6.08 -6.10 40.25
CA ILE A 23 6.09 -7.47 40.82
C ILE A 23 4.66 -7.97 41.07
N VAL A 24 3.76 -7.09 41.56
CA VAL A 24 2.37 -7.46 41.82
C VAL A 24 1.59 -7.63 40.50
N GLN A 25 1.82 -6.78 39.50
CA GLN A 25 1.08 -6.86 38.23
C GLN A 25 1.57 -7.93 37.28
N PHE A 26 2.85 -8.27 37.31
CA PHE A 26 3.48 -9.22 36.39
C PHE A 26 2.74 -10.58 36.29
N PRO A 27 2.31 -11.23 37.39
CA PRO A 27 1.55 -12.48 37.33
C PRO A 27 0.17 -12.35 36.68
N PHE A 28 -0.39 -11.13 36.63
CA PHE A 28 -1.72 -10.87 36.09
C PHE A 28 -1.74 -10.45 34.62
N ILE A 29 -0.57 -10.24 34.01
CA ILE A 29 -0.47 -9.80 32.58
C ILE A 29 -1.20 -10.80 31.68
N GLY A 30 -1.02 -12.10 31.87
CA GLY A 30 -1.68 -13.12 31.06
C GLY A 30 -3.21 -13.12 31.24
N ALA A 31 -3.68 -12.91 32.46
CA ALA A 31 -5.12 -12.80 32.74
C ALA A 31 -5.72 -11.51 32.13
N LEU A 32 -5.02 -10.38 32.25
CA LEU A 32 -5.43 -9.12 31.64
C LEU A 32 -5.46 -9.23 30.10
N ALA A 33 -4.44 -9.81 29.48
CA ALA A 33 -4.42 -10.07 28.05
C ALA A 33 -5.61 -10.95 27.61
N TYR A 34 -5.90 -12.04 28.35
CA TYR A 34 -7.04 -12.90 28.08
C TYR A 34 -8.39 -12.17 28.20
N PHE A 35 -8.57 -11.32 29.21
CA PHE A 35 -9.78 -10.54 29.37
C PHE A 35 -9.94 -9.49 28.27
N VAL A 36 -8.86 -8.77 27.91
CA VAL A 36 -8.89 -7.77 26.85
C VAL A 36 -9.22 -8.42 25.51
N THR A 37 -8.57 -9.51 25.14
CA THR A 37 -8.85 -10.24 23.89
C THR A 37 -10.28 -10.82 23.84
N LYS A 38 -10.86 -11.17 25.00
CA LYS A 38 -12.24 -11.66 25.08
C LYS A 38 -13.30 -10.55 25.03
N LEU A 39 -12.97 -9.37 25.56
CA LEU A 39 -13.88 -8.20 25.60
C LEU A 39 -13.84 -7.40 24.29
N ILE A 40 -12.74 -7.45 23.60
CA ILE A 40 -12.54 -6.80 22.29
C ILE A 40 -12.20 -7.91 21.29
N PRO A 41 -13.21 -8.67 20.82
CA PRO A 41 -12.98 -9.64 19.77
C PRO A 41 -12.74 -8.86 18.46
N GLY A 42 -11.48 -8.64 18.13
CA GLY A 42 -11.01 -8.18 16.84
C GLY A 42 -10.03 -9.23 16.37
N GLU A 43 -10.29 -9.89 15.27
CA GLU A 43 -9.21 -10.47 14.49
C GLU A 43 -8.47 -9.28 13.88
N ASP A 44 -7.38 -8.87 14.53
CA ASP A 44 -6.36 -8.15 13.81
C ASP A 44 -5.90 -9.11 12.71
N GLU A 45 -6.34 -8.88 11.48
CA GLU A 45 -5.62 -9.40 10.33
C GLU A 45 -4.21 -8.84 10.45
N VAL A 46 -3.32 -9.61 11.07
CA VAL A 46 -1.90 -9.26 11.16
C VAL A 46 -1.41 -9.24 9.72
N VAL A 47 -1.25 -8.06 9.17
CA VAL A 47 -0.59 -7.88 7.88
C VAL A 47 0.84 -8.40 8.11
N LYS A 48 1.18 -9.52 7.49
CA LYS A 48 2.51 -10.10 7.64
C LYS A 48 3.48 -9.28 6.79
N TYR A 49 4.37 -8.57 7.44
CA TYR A 49 5.43 -7.77 6.83
C TYR A 49 6.62 -8.61 6.36
N GLU A 50 6.43 -9.89 6.02
CA GLU A 50 7.52 -10.78 5.64
C GLU A 50 7.35 -11.26 4.20
N PRO A 51 8.43 -11.24 3.40
CA PRO A 51 8.44 -11.85 2.08
C PRO A 51 8.13 -13.35 2.20
N LEU A 52 7.44 -13.88 1.21
CA LEU A 52 7.05 -15.30 1.19
C LEU A 52 7.99 -16.17 0.38
N TYR A 53 8.66 -15.61 -0.62
CA TYR A 53 9.39 -16.38 -1.63
C TYR A 53 10.90 -16.12 -1.64
N LEU A 54 11.43 -15.19 -0.84
CA LEU A 54 12.84 -14.81 -0.85
C LEU A 54 13.68 -15.77 0.02
N ASP A 55 14.35 -16.75 -0.62
CA ASP A 55 15.29 -17.66 0.01
C ASP A 55 16.73 -17.26 -0.35
N GLU A 56 17.48 -16.71 0.61
CA GLU A 56 18.85 -16.25 0.41
C GLU A 56 19.82 -17.40 0.07
N GLN A 57 19.52 -18.65 0.45
CA GLN A 57 20.36 -19.78 0.13
C GLN A 57 20.36 -20.09 -1.37
N LEU A 58 19.23 -19.86 -2.03
CA LEU A 58 19.08 -20.07 -3.48
C LEU A 58 19.90 -19.10 -4.31
N ILE A 59 20.22 -17.91 -3.80
CA ILE A 59 21.02 -16.92 -4.52
C ILE A 59 22.33 -17.54 -5.03
N LYS A 60 23.03 -18.27 -4.17
CA LYS A 60 24.31 -18.91 -4.51
C LYS A 60 24.18 -20.28 -5.15
N GLN A 61 23.16 -21.05 -4.75
CA GLN A 61 23.01 -22.44 -5.17
C GLN A 61 22.33 -22.59 -6.53
N ALA A 62 21.36 -21.72 -6.83
CA ALA A 62 20.54 -21.77 -8.03
C ALA A 62 20.00 -20.38 -8.40
N PRO A 63 20.84 -19.46 -8.94
CA PRO A 63 20.47 -18.06 -9.19
C PRO A 63 19.23 -17.92 -10.08
N SER A 64 19.04 -18.77 -11.09
CA SER A 64 17.87 -18.75 -11.97
C SER A 64 16.56 -19.08 -11.21
N ILE A 65 16.62 -19.98 -10.21
CA ILE A 65 15.47 -20.28 -9.35
C ILE A 65 15.21 -19.11 -8.40
N ALA A 66 16.26 -18.52 -7.85
CA ALA A 66 16.17 -17.32 -7.02
C ALA A 66 15.49 -16.16 -7.77
N LEU A 67 15.81 -15.97 -9.05
CA LEU A 67 15.17 -14.96 -9.91
C LEU A 67 13.67 -15.26 -10.13
N GLY A 68 13.31 -16.52 -10.37
CA GLY A 68 11.91 -16.94 -10.47
C GLY A 68 11.12 -16.72 -9.17
N ASN A 69 11.76 -16.90 -8.01
CA ASN A 69 11.15 -16.60 -6.71
C ASN A 69 11.00 -15.08 -6.49
N ALA A 70 11.95 -14.27 -6.96
CA ALA A 70 11.82 -12.82 -6.94
C ALA A 70 10.61 -12.33 -7.77
N LYS A 71 10.33 -12.95 -8.93
CA LYS A 71 9.12 -12.66 -9.72
C LYS A 71 7.84 -13.02 -8.93
N LYS A 72 7.82 -14.13 -8.19
CA LYS A 72 6.68 -14.48 -7.34
C LYS A 72 6.48 -13.47 -6.20
N GLU A 73 7.58 -12.98 -5.62
CA GLU A 73 7.51 -11.95 -4.59
C GLU A 73 7.03 -10.61 -5.15
N LEU A 74 7.41 -10.27 -6.39
CA LEU A 74 6.87 -9.10 -7.09
C LEU A 74 5.34 -9.18 -7.22
N LEU A 75 4.81 -10.34 -7.60
CA LEU A 75 3.34 -10.55 -7.69
C LEU A 75 2.67 -10.49 -6.32
N HIS A 76 3.34 -11.00 -5.28
CA HIS A 76 2.89 -10.86 -3.90
C HIS A 76 2.81 -9.39 -3.47
N LEU A 77 3.84 -8.59 -3.76
CA LEU A 77 3.84 -7.14 -3.57
C LEU A 77 2.69 -6.46 -4.33
N GLY A 78 2.45 -6.86 -5.58
CA GLY A 78 1.35 -6.35 -6.41
C GLY A 78 -0.03 -6.59 -5.79
N ASN A 79 -0.24 -7.74 -5.16
CA ASN A 79 -1.49 -8.02 -4.46
C ASN A 79 -1.71 -7.09 -3.25
N TYR A 80 -0.62 -6.69 -2.55
CA TYR A 80 -0.70 -5.68 -1.51
C TYR A 80 -1.01 -4.29 -2.08
N ALA A 81 -0.40 -3.93 -3.21
CA ALA A 81 -0.67 -2.65 -3.88
C ALA A 81 -2.14 -2.52 -4.30
N VAL A 82 -2.72 -3.58 -4.90
CA VAL A 82 -4.17 -3.65 -5.20
C VAL A 82 -5.00 -3.49 -3.93
N LYS A 83 -4.67 -4.24 -2.88
CA LYS A 83 -5.38 -4.17 -1.60
C LYS A 83 -5.32 -2.78 -0.97
N ALA A 84 -4.17 -2.11 -0.99
CA ALA A 84 -4.02 -0.75 -0.49
C ALA A 84 -4.90 0.23 -1.28
N PHE A 85 -4.91 0.11 -2.61
CA PHE A 85 -5.73 0.94 -3.48
C PHE A 85 -7.24 0.71 -3.25
N ASP A 86 -7.68 -0.55 -3.13
CA ASP A 86 -9.08 -0.88 -2.83
C ASP A 86 -9.50 -0.35 -1.43
N LEU A 87 -8.62 -0.42 -0.41
CA LEU A 87 -8.86 0.14 0.93
C LEU A 87 -8.95 1.67 0.91
N SER A 88 -8.13 2.35 0.10
CA SER A 88 -8.16 3.81 -0.01
C SER A 88 -9.51 4.29 -0.57
N TYR A 89 -10.05 3.59 -1.58
CA TYR A 89 -11.37 3.88 -2.12
C TYR A 89 -12.49 3.60 -1.10
N ASP A 90 -12.45 2.43 -0.44
CA ASP A 90 -13.44 2.08 0.60
C ASP A 90 -13.47 3.15 1.71
N TYR A 91 -12.32 3.68 2.10
CA TYR A 91 -12.23 4.76 3.08
C TYR A 91 -12.80 6.07 2.56
N ILE A 92 -12.62 6.43 1.29
CA ILE A 92 -13.22 7.63 0.68
C ILE A 92 -14.76 7.55 0.71
N ILE A 93 -15.33 6.37 0.45
CA ILE A 93 -16.79 6.19 0.38
C ILE A 93 -17.43 6.04 1.77
N ASN A 94 -16.83 5.22 2.65
CA ASN A 94 -17.46 4.81 3.89
C ASN A 94 -16.92 5.53 5.14
N SER A 95 -15.80 6.24 5.04
CA SER A 95 -15.17 7.01 6.13
C SER A 95 -14.94 6.19 7.42
N ASN A 96 -14.60 4.90 7.26
CA ASN A 96 -14.38 3.99 8.38
C ASN A 96 -12.91 4.02 8.81
N GLU A 97 -12.62 4.56 10.00
CA GLU A 97 -11.25 4.69 10.53
C GLU A 97 -10.47 3.35 10.59
N LYS A 98 -11.15 2.21 10.80
CA LYS A 98 -10.50 0.89 10.77
C LYS A 98 -10.00 0.52 9.37
N VAL A 99 -10.69 0.99 8.33
CA VAL A 99 -10.26 0.81 6.94
C VAL A 99 -9.02 1.64 6.66
N ALA A 100 -8.97 2.88 7.14
CA ALA A 100 -7.78 3.73 7.03
C ALA A 100 -6.57 3.11 7.75
N GLU A 101 -6.75 2.65 8.99
CA GLU A 101 -5.68 1.96 9.75
C GLU A 101 -5.17 0.72 9.00
N LYS A 102 -6.07 -0.08 8.43
CA LYS A 102 -5.70 -1.25 7.62
C LYS A 102 -4.96 -0.83 6.35
N GLY A 103 -5.35 0.29 5.73
CA GLY A 103 -4.67 0.87 4.58
C GLY A 103 -3.23 1.27 4.89
N HIS A 104 -2.99 2.01 5.98
CA HIS A 104 -1.63 2.39 6.42
C HIS A 104 -0.77 1.15 6.73
N LYS A 105 -1.30 0.15 7.44
CA LYS A 105 -0.59 -1.11 7.68
C LYS A 105 -0.25 -1.86 6.39
N THR A 106 -1.12 -1.77 5.39
CA THR A 106 -0.88 -2.43 4.09
C THR A 106 0.22 -1.73 3.32
N GLU A 107 0.29 -0.40 3.36
CA GLU A 107 1.36 0.40 2.77
C GLU A 107 2.71 0.13 3.46
N GLU A 108 2.74 0.06 4.78
CA GLU A 108 3.93 -0.31 5.57
C GLU A 108 4.46 -1.72 5.19
N ALA A 109 3.55 -2.65 4.87
CA ALA A 109 3.91 -3.96 4.34
C ALA A 109 4.52 -3.85 2.92
N ILE A 110 3.95 -3.02 2.05
CA ILE A 110 4.48 -2.76 0.70
C ILE A 110 5.92 -2.27 0.79
N ASN A 111 6.20 -1.24 1.59
CA ASN A 111 7.53 -0.69 1.79
C ASN A 111 8.52 -1.74 2.30
N THR A 112 8.10 -2.55 3.27
CA THR A 112 8.94 -3.61 3.84
C THR A 112 9.27 -4.69 2.81
N ILE A 113 8.29 -5.12 2.00
CA ILE A 113 8.49 -6.14 0.96
C ILE A 113 9.36 -5.59 -0.15
N ASP A 114 9.14 -4.35 -0.62
CA ASP A 114 9.95 -3.69 -1.64
C ASP A 114 11.42 -3.57 -1.19
N GLU A 115 11.68 -3.12 0.04
CA GLU A 115 13.06 -3.03 0.57
C GLU A 115 13.75 -4.40 0.58
N LYS A 116 13.06 -5.44 1.03
CA LYS A 116 13.63 -6.80 1.11
C LYS A 116 13.84 -7.41 -0.27
N LEU A 117 12.89 -7.24 -1.20
CA LEU A 117 12.99 -7.68 -2.59
C LEU A 117 14.15 -6.96 -3.29
N THR A 118 14.25 -5.64 -3.15
CA THR A 118 15.36 -4.84 -3.69
C THR A 118 16.71 -5.35 -3.18
N ARG A 119 16.85 -5.59 -1.88
CA ARG A 119 18.09 -6.11 -1.29
C ARG A 119 18.44 -7.50 -1.81
N TYR A 120 17.44 -8.35 -1.95
CA TYR A 120 17.58 -9.69 -2.52
C TYR A 120 18.08 -9.64 -3.96
N LEU A 121 17.48 -8.80 -4.82
CA LEU A 121 17.87 -8.62 -6.21
C LEU A 121 19.29 -8.03 -6.36
N ILE A 122 19.66 -7.06 -5.51
CA ILE A 122 21.03 -6.52 -5.47
C ILE A 122 22.04 -7.64 -5.13
N THR A 123 21.72 -8.51 -4.17
CA THR A 123 22.60 -9.63 -3.84
C THR A 123 22.68 -10.63 -5.00
N LEU A 124 21.54 -10.95 -5.62
CA LEU A 124 21.45 -11.85 -6.75
C LEU A 124 22.22 -11.32 -7.99
N SER A 125 22.27 -10.01 -8.19
CA SER A 125 23.00 -9.39 -9.31
C SER A 125 24.52 -9.61 -9.27
N SER A 126 25.04 -10.02 -8.12
CA SER A 126 26.48 -10.35 -7.94
C SER A 126 26.82 -11.77 -8.37
N GLU A 127 25.84 -12.60 -8.68
CA GLU A 127 26.02 -13.98 -9.13
C GLU A 127 26.13 -14.06 -10.66
N ALA A 128 26.55 -15.21 -11.17
CA ALA A 128 26.70 -15.44 -12.60
C ALA A 128 25.34 -15.63 -13.30
N LEU A 129 24.74 -14.52 -13.70
CA LEU A 129 23.51 -14.47 -14.49
C LEU A 129 23.83 -14.34 -15.98
N SER A 130 23.02 -14.92 -16.84
CA SER A 130 23.01 -14.63 -18.28
C SER A 130 22.54 -13.19 -18.51
N GLN A 131 22.83 -12.64 -19.71
CA GLN A 131 22.37 -11.30 -20.06
C GLN A 131 20.84 -11.20 -19.93
N LYS A 132 20.08 -12.19 -20.41
CA LYS A 132 18.62 -12.19 -20.32
C LYS A 132 18.14 -12.20 -18.86
N GLU A 133 18.77 -13.00 -17.99
CA GLU A 133 18.42 -13.03 -16.56
C GLU A 133 18.74 -11.70 -15.87
N SER A 134 19.81 -11.03 -16.25
CA SER A 134 20.17 -9.70 -15.74
C SER A 134 19.14 -8.62 -16.17
N GLU A 135 18.63 -8.72 -17.40
CA GLU A 135 17.56 -7.85 -17.90
C GLU A 135 16.25 -8.09 -17.10
N VAL A 136 15.86 -9.36 -16.92
CA VAL A 136 14.67 -9.72 -16.09
C VAL A 136 14.84 -9.22 -14.65
N LEU A 137 16.04 -9.38 -14.04
CA LEU A 137 16.32 -8.88 -12.70
C LEU A 137 16.07 -7.36 -12.60
N THR A 138 16.61 -6.61 -13.57
CA THR A 138 16.45 -5.14 -13.61
C THR A 138 14.96 -4.77 -13.74
N ASN A 139 14.22 -5.48 -14.58
CA ASN A 139 12.81 -5.21 -14.79
C ASN A 139 11.94 -5.58 -13.58
N ILE A 140 12.29 -6.63 -12.83
CA ILE A 140 11.65 -6.94 -11.54
C ILE A 140 11.90 -5.80 -10.54
N LEU A 141 13.13 -5.28 -10.49
CA LEU A 141 13.49 -4.17 -9.60
C LEU A 141 12.70 -2.89 -9.94
N ASP A 142 12.59 -2.55 -11.22
CA ASP A 142 11.82 -1.38 -11.67
C ASP A 142 10.32 -1.57 -11.44
N SER A 143 9.81 -2.80 -11.65
CA SER A 143 8.40 -3.12 -11.40
C SER A 143 8.04 -3.08 -9.92
N SER A 144 8.97 -3.46 -9.02
CA SER A 144 8.80 -3.34 -7.58
C SER A 144 8.56 -1.88 -7.17
N ARG A 145 9.33 -0.95 -7.74
CA ARG A 145 9.13 0.48 -7.51
C ARG A 145 7.81 1.00 -8.04
N ASP A 146 7.36 0.54 -9.22
CA ASP A 146 6.04 0.91 -9.73
C ASP A 146 4.92 0.45 -8.78
N LEU A 147 5.04 -0.74 -8.21
CA LEU A 147 4.07 -1.26 -7.24
C LEU A 147 4.10 -0.52 -5.89
N GLU A 148 5.30 -0.15 -5.41
CA GLU A 148 5.46 0.70 -4.23
C GLU A 148 4.79 2.06 -4.47
N ARG A 149 4.95 2.68 -5.65
CA ARG A 149 4.27 3.93 -6.00
C ARG A 149 2.75 3.82 -6.01
N ILE A 150 2.20 2.68 -6.40
CA ILE A 150 0.75 2.43 -6.26
C ILE A 150 0.35 2.47 -4.77
N GLY A 151 1.16 1.88 -3.89
CA GLY A 151 1.00 1.96 -2.43
C GLY A 151 1.06 3.40 -1.90
N ASP A 152 2.06 4.17 -2.31
CA ASP A 152 2.20 5.60 -1.97
C ASP A 152 0.95 6.41 -2.36
N HIS A 153 0.43 6.17 -3.57
CA HIS A 153 -0.80 6.84 -4.02
C HIS A 153 -2.02 6.42 -3.21
N ALA A 154 -2.12 5.17 -2.79
CA ALA A 154 -3.18 4.70 -1.91
C ALA A 154 -3.11 5.37 -0.53
N GLU A 155 -1.91 5.50 0.05
CA GLU A 155 -1.72 6.22 1.31
C GLU A 155 -2.06 7.71 1.17
N ALA A 156 -1.64 8.35 0.09
CA ALA A 156 -1.97 9.75 -0.17
C ALA A 156 -3.50 9.97 -0.26
N LEU A 157 -4.25 9.03 -0.86
CA LEU A 157 -5.71 9.05 -0.89
C LEU A 157 -6.34 8.91 0.49
N ILE A 158 -5.79 8.06 1.36
CA ILE A 158 -6.24 7.91 2.75
C ILE A 158 -6.00 9.22 3.51
N ASN A 159 -4.80 9.79 3.43
CA ASN A 159 -4.45 11.05 4.08
C ASN A 159 -5.31 12.23 3.59
N LEU A 160 -5.67 12.23 2.30
CA LEU A 160 -6.55 13.21 1.71
C LEU A 160 -7.97 13.08 2.26
N ASN A 161 -8.49 11.85 2.42
CA ASN A 161 -9.81 11.65 3.03
C ASN A 161 -9.82 12.04 4.52
N ASP A 162 -8.77 11.77 5.28
CA ASP A 162 -8.60 12.27 6.65
C ASP A 162 -8.73 13.80 6.73
N TYR A 163 -8.14 14.50 5.76
CA TYR A 163 -8.27 15.95 5.67
C TYR A 163 -9.72 16.36 5.39
N LEU A 164 -10.40 15.69 4.46
CA LEU A 164 -11.80 15.95 4.12
C LEU A 164 -12.72 15.76 5.34
N GLN A 165 -12.54 14.65 6.08
CA GLN A 165 -13.30 14.36 7.29
C GLN A 165 -13.10 15.44 8.36
N ARG A 166 -11.85 15.81 8.65
CA ARG A 166 -11.54 16.88 9.62
C ARG A 166 -12.13 18.24 9.25
N LYS A 167 -12.31 18.51 7.96
CA LYS A 167 -12.88 19.76 7.44
C LYS A 167 -14.38 19.67 7.18
N ASN A 168 -14.99 18.51 7.45
CA ASN A 168 -16.38 18.22 7.16
C ASN A 168 -16.78 18.57 5.71
N VAL A 169 -15.90 18.23 4.76
CA VAL A 169 -16.11 18.41 3.32
C VAL A 169 -16.78 17.16 2.78
N GLN A 170 -17.90 17.34 2.06
CA GLN A 170 -18.64 16.23 1.45
C GLN A 170 -18.68 16.40 -0.07
N PHE A 171 -18.63 15.29 -0.79
CA PHE A 171 -18.90 15.22 -2.21
C PHE A 171 -20.38 15.08 -2.48
N SER A 172 -20.85 15.58 -3.63
CA SER A 172 -22.20 15.29 -4.11
C SER A 172 -22.32 13.84 -4.59
N GLU A 173 -23.56 13.30 -4.63
CA GLU A 173 -23.81 11.95 -5.16
C GLU A 173 -23.21 11.78 -6.57
N ALA A 174 -23.40 12.75 -7.46
CA ALA A 174 -22.83 12.72 -8.79
C ALA A 174 -21.29 12.68 -8.81
N ALA A 175 -20.62 13.32 -7.83
CA ALA A 175 -19.16 13.24 -7.71
C ALA A 175 -18.72 11.87 -7.18
N LEU A 176 -19.47 11.29 -6.25
CA LEU A 176 -19.19 9.94 -5.75
C LEU A 176 -19.37 8.87 -6.83
N ASP A 177 -20.42 8.98 -7.66
CA ASP A 177 -20.65 8.08 -8.80
C ASP A 177 -19.50 8.18 -9.83
N GLU A 178 -19.04 9.40 -10.13
CA GLU A 178 -17.89 9.62 -11.01
C GLU A 178 -16.58 9.04 -10.44
N LEU A 179 -16.35 9.19 -9.12
CA LEU A 179 -15.19 8.57 -8.45
C LEU A 179 -15.28 7.05 -8.47
N ALA A 180 -16.47 6.48 -8.29
CA ALA A 180 -16.69 5.04 -8.34
C ALA A 180 -16.37 4.49 -9.75
N GLU A 181 -16.81 5.16 -10.82
CA GLU A 181 -16.59 4.70 -12.17
C GLU A 181 -15.10 4.69 -12.54
N ILE A 182 -14.36 5.77 -12.26
CA ILE A 182 -12.93 5.83 -12.57
C ILE A 182 -12.12 4.89 -11.68
N TYR A 183 -12.50 4.72 -10.39
CA TYR A 183 -11.88 3.75 -9.51
C TYR A 183 -12.01 2.33 -10.03
N LEU A 184 -13.24 1.90 -10.42
CA LEU A 184 -13.47 0.54 -10.92
C LEU A 184 -12.61 0.25 -12.15
N LYS A 185 -12.56 1.18 -13.12
CA LYS A 185 -11.72 1.04 -14.31
C LYS A 185 -10.23 0.93 -13.95
N THR A 186 -9.76 1.74 -12.99
CA THR A 186 -8.37 1.72 -12.55
C THR A 186 -8.03 0.46 -11.77
N SER A 187 -8.90 0.01 -10.84
CA SER A 187 -8.68 -1.21 -10.06
C SER A 187 -8.64 -2.46 -10.95
N GLU A 188 -9.56 -2.59 -11.90
CA GLU A 188 -9.52 -3.67 -12.89
C GLU A 188 -8.27 -3.60 -13.76
N PHE A 189 -7.85 -2.40 -14.16
CA PHE A 189 -6.65 -2.20 -14.95
C PHE A 189 -5.39 -2.69 -14.23
N VAL A 190 -5.22 -2.35 -12.93
CA VAL A 190 -4.09 -2.82 -12.12
C VAL A 190 -4.09 -4.34 -11.97
N LYS A 191 -5.27 -4.95 -11.71
CA LYS A 191 -5.42 -6.40 -11.60
C LYS A 191 -5.03 -7.11 -12.88
N ASP A 192 -5.50 -6.61 -14.03
CA ASP A 192 -5.16 -7.18 -15.34
C ASP A 192 -3.68 -6.99 -15.71
N ALA A 193 -3.07 -5.88 -15.32
CA ALA A 193 -1.63 -5.68 -15.49
C ALA A 193 -0.81 -6.70 -14.70
N LEU A 194 -1.18 -6.99 -13.44
CA LEU A 194 -0.53 -8.02 -12.63
C LEU A 194 -0.74 -9.42 -13.23
N GLU A 195 -1.96 -9.74 -13.68
CA GLU A 195 -2.25 -11.02 -14.32
C GLU A 195 -1.47 -11.21 -15.63
N SER A 196 -1.26 -10.13 -16.40
CA SER A 196 -0.42 -10.19 -17.60
C SER A 196 1.04 -10.49 -17.27
N VAL A 197 1.58 -9.98 -16.15
CA VAL A 197 2.93 -10.30 -15.65
C VAL A 197 3.00 -11.77 -15.18
N GLU A 198 2.00 -12.22 -14.43
CA GLU A 198 1.95 -13.60 -13.90
C GLU A 198 1.98 -14.64 -15.01
N ASN A 199 1.16 -14.44 -16.04
CA ASN A 199 0.94 -15.40 -17.12
C ASN A 199 1.80 -15.14 -18.36
N ASN A 200 2.61 -14.06 -18.39
CA ASN A 200 3.29 -13.54 -19.59
C ASN A 200 2.31 -13.37 -20.77
N ASP A 201 1.13 -12.79 -20.49
CA ASP A 201 0.05 -12.66 -21.45
C ASP A 201 0.19 -11.39 -22.29
N LEU A 202 0.77 -11.54 -23.48
CA LEU A 202 1.00 -10.45 -24.43
C LEU A 202 -0.33 -9.86 -24.97
N GLU A 203 -1.36 -10.68 -25.17
CA GLU A 203 -2.64 -10.19 -25.69
C GLU A 203 -3.34 -9.30 -24.65
N LYS A 204 -3.35 -9.74 -23.39
CA LYS A 204 -3.86 -8.95 -22.27
C LYS A 204 -3.06 -7.67 -22.12
N ALA A 205 -1.73 -7.73 -22.11
CA ALA A 205 -0.87 -6.56 -22.01
C ALA A 205 -1.12 -5.56 -23.17
N GLN A 206 -1.32 -6.04 -24.38
CA GLN A 206 -1.65 -5.20 -25.54
C GLN A 206 -3.01 -4.49 -25.39
N ALA A 207 -4.01 -5.18 -24.86
CA ALA A 207 -5.35 -4.59 -24.63
C ALA A 207 -5.32 -3.49 -23.56
N LEU A 208 -4.35 -3.52 -22.63
CA LEU A 208 -4.20 -2.50 -21.60
C LEU A 208 -3.83 -1.12 -22.17
N ILE A 209 -3.16 -1.05 -23.33
CA ILE A 209 -2.79 0.25 -23.95
C ILE A 209 -4.03 1.10 -24.24
N GLU A 210 -5.05 0.50 -24.86
CA GLU A 210 -6.29 1.23 -25.18
C GLU A 210 -7.05 1.60 -23.90
N ARG A 211 -7.12 0.69 -22.94
CA ARG A 211 -7.79 0.95 -21.65
C ARG A 211 -7.11 2.04 -20.83
N HIS A 212 -5.79 2.13 -20.87
CA HIS A 212 -5.03 3.22 -20.26
C HIS A 212 -5.38 4.57 -20.87
N GLU A 213 -5.46 4.65 -22.21
CA GLU A 213 -5.93 5.86 -22.88
C GLU A 213 -7.36 6.25 -22.48
N ASP A 214 -8.25 5.28 -22.28
CA ASP A 214 -9.63 5.54 -21.87
C ASP A 214 -9.72 6.08 -20.44
N ILE A 215 -8.90 5.55 -19.50
CA ILE A 215 -8.77 6.12 -18.15
C ILE A 215 -8.29 7.58 -18.23
N ASN A 216 -7.27 7.85 -19.03
CA ASN A 216 -6.73 9.19 -19.23
C ASN A 216 -7.74 10.15 -19.87
N LYS A 217 -8.56 9.69 -20.83
CA LYS A 217 -9.66 10.46 -21.42
C LYS A 217 -10.74 10.77 -20.39
N MET A 218 -11.10 9.74 -19.59
CA MET A 218 -12.09 9.89 -18.54
C MET A 218 -11.66 10.92 -17.50
N GLU A 219 -10.42 10.87 -17.02
CA GLU A 219 -9.86 11.86 -16.08
C GLU A 219 -10.03 13.30 -16.64
N ARG A 220 -9.64 13.53 -17.90
CA ARG A 220 -9.78 14.85 -18.53
C ARG A 220 -11.24 15.32 -18.59
N VAL A 221 -12.17 14.42 -18.86
CA VAL A 221 -13.61 14.74 -18.91
C VAL A 221 -14.12 15.09 -17.52
N LEU A 222 -13.81 14.26 -16.52
CA LEU A 222 -14.20 14.46 -15.13
C LEU A 222 -13.65 15.78 -14.58
N ARG A 223 -12.37 16.05 -14.79
CA ARG A 223 -11.72 17.31 -14.42
C ARG A 223 -12.43 18.52 -15.01
N LYS A 224 -12.72 18.48 -16.31
CA LYS A 224 -13.42 19.57 -17.00
C LYS A 224 -14.83 19.77 -16.47
N THR A 225 -15.56 18.70 -16.26
CA THR A 225 -16.93 18.72 -15.71
C THR A 225 -16.93 19.29 -14.30
N HIS A 226 -15.99 18.86 -13.46
CA HIS A 226 -15.91 19.31 -12.09
C HIS A 226 -15.51 20.79 -11.97
N ILE A 227 -14.58 21.27 -12.82
CA ILE A 227 -14.24 22.70 -12.90
C ILE A 227 -15.48 23.54 -13.28
N LYS A 228 -16.36 23.04 -14.16
CA LYS A 228 -17.62 23.75 -14.48
C LYS A 228 -18.54 23.83 -13.27
N ARG A 229 -18.72 22.72 -12.52
CA ARG A 229 -19.51 22.72 -11.28
C ARG A 229 -18.97 23.72 -10.26
N LEU A 230 -17.63 23.77 -10.10
CA LEU A 230 -16.97 24.73 -9.21
C LEU A 230 -17.28 26.18 -9.63
N ASN A 231 -17.15 26.50 -10.90
CA ASN A 231 -17.42 27.84 -11.43
C ASN A 231 -18.89 28.25 -11.32
N ASN A 232 -19.80 27.29 -11.38
CA ASN A 232 -21.24 27.52 -11.21
C ASN A 232 -21.66 27.61 -9.72
N GLY A 233 -20.75 27.38 -8.76
CA GLY A 233 -21.06 27.37 -7.33
C GLY A 233 -21.84 26.12 -6.88
N GLU A 234 -21.81 25.04 -7.67
CA GLU A 234 -22.51 23.78 -7.38
C GLU A 234 -21.73 22.91 -6.38
N CYS A 235 -20.48 23.21 -6.12
CA CYS A 235 -19.65 22.56 -5.09
C CYS A 235 -18.73 23.57 -4.39
N SER A 236 -18.28 23.23 -3.19
CA SER A 236 -17.30 24.05 -2.47
C SER A 236 -15.92 23.99 -3.14
N THR A 237 -15.13 25.04 -3.03
CA THR A 237 -13.74 25.07 -3.55
C THR A 237 -12.91 23.90 -3.00
N GLN A 238 -13.08 23.57 -1.72
CA GLN A 238 -12.37 22.46 -1.11
C GLN A 238 -12.76 21.11 -1.71
N ALA A 239 -14.06 20.84 -1.87
CA ALA A 239 -14.52 19.63 -2.54
C ALA A 239 -13.98 19.55 -3.98
N GLY A 240 -13.99 20.70 -4.69
CA GLY A 240 -13.50 20.78 -6.07
C GLY A 240 -12.04 20.43 -6.23
N VAL A 241 -11.18 21.01 -5.42
CA VAL A 241 -9.71 20.72 -5.46
C VAL A 241 -9.45 19.26 -5.11
N ASN A 242 -10.03 18.77 -4.01
CA ASN A 242 -9.77 17.39 -3.56
C ASN A 242 -10.32 16.33 -4.54
N PHE A 243 -11.44 16.59 -5.21
CA PHE A 243 -11.93 15.70 -6.28
C PHE A 243 -10.89 15.57 -7.42
N ILE A 244 -10.32 16.71 -7.85
CA ILE A 244 -9.29 16.73 -8.89
C ILE A 244 -8.03 15.99 -8.44
N ASP A 245 -7.65 16.10 -7.17
CA ASP A 245 -6.50 15.40 -6.62
C ASP A 245 -6.76 13.88 -6.60
N ILE A 246 -7.96 13.43 -6.18
CA ILE A 246 -8.32 12.00 -6.18
C ILE A 246 -8.23 11.40 -7.58
N ILE A 247 -8.86 12.03 -8.60
CA ILE A 247 -8.81 11.48 -9.95
C ILE A 247 -7.39 11.51 -10.55
N SER A 248 -6.56 12.46 -10.13
CA SER A 248 -5.13 12.48 -10.50
C SER A 248 -4.38 11.32 -9.90
N HIS A 249 -4.62 10.96 -8.63
CA HIS A 249 -4.02 9.78 -8.01
C HIS A 249 -4.44 8.49 -8.70
N TYR A 250 -5.73 8.35 -9.08
CA TYR A 250 -6.20 7.17 -9.83
C TYR A 250 -5.51 7.03 -11.19
N THR A 251 -5.31 8.16 -11.91
CA THR A 251 -4.57 8.13 -13.18
C THR A 251 -3.11 7.74 -12.96
N ARG A 252 -2.44 8.26 -11.90
CA ARG A 252 -1.06 7.86 -11.57
C ARG A 252 -0.94 6.37 -11.24
N VAL A 253 -1.92 5.81 -10.54
CA VAL A 253 -1.98 4.36 -10.29
C VAL A 253 -2.04 3.59 -11.61
N SER A 254 -2.86 4.04 -12.59
CA SER A 254 -2.88 3.40 -13.92
C SER A 254 -1.59 3.59 -14.70
N ASP A 255 -0.91 4.74 -14.59
CA ASP A 255 0.40 4.98 -15.22
C ASP A 255 1.45 3.95 -14.74
N HIS A 256 1.54 3.73 -13.40
CA HIS A 256 2.46 2.75 -12.83
C HIS A 256 2.11 1.31 -13.22
N ALA A 257 0.82 0.96 -13.25
CA ALA A 257 0.39 -0.35 -13.72
C ALA A 257 0.65 -0.57 -15.22
N MET A 258 0.58 0.50 -16.05
CA MET A 258 0.93 0.41 -17.48
C MET A 258 2.40 0.06 -17.68
N ASN A 259 3.32 0.59 -16.84
CA ASN A 259 4.74 0.24 -16.91
C ASN A 259 4.98 -1.28 -16.76
N LEU A 260 4.16 -1.99 -15.96
CA LEU A 260 4.25 -3.45 -15.84
C LEU A 260 3.84 -4.13 -17.15
N ALA A 261 2.73 -3.69 -17.75
CA ALA A 261 2.25 -4.25 -19.03
C ALA A 261 3.25 -4.01 -20.17
N GLU A 262 3.90 -2.85 -20.21
CA GLU A 262 4.95 -2.55 -21.20
C GLU A 262 6.14 -3.50 -21.10
N LYS A 263 6.54 -3.91 -19.89
CA LYS A 263 7.61 -4.89 -19.68
C LYS A 263 7.21 -6.29 -20.18
N VAL A 264 5.93 -6.66 -20.03
CA VAL A 264 5.41 -7.90 -20.62
C VAL A 264 5.48 -7.85 -22.15
N LEU A 265 5.05 -6.73 -22.77
CA LEU A 265 5.08 -6.54 -24.22
C LEU A 265 6.49 -6.55 -24.80
N ALA A 266 7.47 -6.09 -24.03
CA ALA A 266 8.88 -6.15 -24.40
C ALA A 266 9.51 -7.54 -24.15
N GLU A 267 8.79 -8.53 -23.64
CA GLU A 267 9.25 -9.87 -23.23
C GLU A 267 10.41 -9.80 -22.21
N GLN A 268 10.34 -8.84 -21.30
CA GLN A 268 11.43 -8.50 -20.37
C GLN A 268 11.18 -8.92 -18.92
N ILE A 269 10.04 -9.53 -18.59
CA ILE A 269 9.69 -9.89 -17.21
C ILE A 269 9.05 -11.27 -17.07
#